data_78d6bc83030863c56a9b3383de0a9513
#
_entry.id   78d6bc83030863c56a9b3383de0a9513
#
_cell.length_a   1.000
_cell.length_b   1.000
_cell.length_c   1.000
_cell.angle_alpha   90.00
_cell.angle_beta   90.00
_cell.angle_gamma   90.00
#
_symmetry.space_group_name_H-M   'P 1'
#
loop_
_entity.id
_entity.type
_entity.pdbx_description
1 polymer ?
#
loop_
_entity_poly.entity_id
_entity_poly.type
_entity_poly.pdbx_seq_one_letter_code
_entity_poly.pdbx_strand_id
1 'polypeptide(L)'
;PWIEAANPTHPSLIDTRHVLSDLYNIVTVPTILWIDERGRIVRPNDVAFGTDTFRHITGLDSAKHLTALRAWVRGEVPALSAEKVRTLQSMPTPADQQARAEFGLGLWLFEQARLEGAERHFVRAGELAPHDFTIRRGTMPIRGIDPMGPQFRAMLQEWTKEGKSYYRPMPD
;
A
#
# COMPACT_ATOMS: atom_id res chain seq x y z
N PRO A 1 8.76 12.17 -15.75
CA PRO A 1 7.82 12.71 -16.77
C PRO A 1 6.39 12.88 -16.21
N TRP A 2 5.84 11.88 -15.51
CA TRP A 2 4.45 11.94 -14.98
C TRP A 2 4.28 12.96 -13.87
N ILE A 3 5.21 13.02 -12.90
CA ILE A 3 5.19 13.98 -11.81
C ILE A 3 5.36 15.40 -12.37
N GLU A 4 6.31 15.60 -13.28
CA GLU A 4 6.54 16.88 -13.95
C GLU A 4 5.31 17.35 -14.74
N ALA A 5 4.66 16.43 -15.49
CA ALA A 5 3.45 16.74 -16.25
C ALA A 5 2.27 17.12 -15.34
N ALA A 6 2.15 16.52 -14.16
CA ALA A 6 1.13 16.82 -13.17
C ALA A 6 1.37 18.14 -12.42
N ASN A 7 2.60 18.65 -12.45
CA ASN A 7 3.01 19.89 -11.78
C ASN A 7 2.47 20.03 -10.34
N PRO A 8 2.72 19.05 -9.44
CA PRO A 8 2.14 19.08 -8.11
C PRO A 8 2.76 20.19 -7.26
N THR A 9 1.97 20.79 -6.38
CA THR A 9 2.42 21.83 -5.43
C THR A 9 2.98 21.23 -4.12
N HIS A 10 3.01 19.90 -3.99
CA HIS A 10 3.54 19.16 -2.85
C HIS A 10 4.73 18.29 -3.27
N PRO A 11 5.61 17.89 -2.34
CA PRO A 11 6.69 16.97 -2.63
C PRO A 11 6.16 15.65 -3.17
N SER A 12 6.76 15.17 -4.27
CA SER A 12 6.46 13.87 -4.86
C SER A 12 7.74 13.05 -4.94
N LEU A 13 7.73 11.88 -4.32
CA LEU A 13 8.90 11.00 -4.21
C LEU A 13 8.59 9.63 -4.81
N ILE A 14 9.64 8.94 -5.27
CA ILE A 14 9.55 7.55 -5.74
C ILE A 14 10.27 6.67 -4.73
N ASP A 15 9.54 5.76 -4.10
CA ASP A 15 10.07 4.78 -3.15
C ASP A 15 10.63 3.56 -3.90
N THR A 16 11.78 3.72 -4.54
CA THR A 16 12.40 2.71 -5.41
C THR A 16 12.84 1.44 -4.69
N ARG A 17 13.00 1.48 -3.37
CA ARG A 17 13.45 0.36 -2.53
C ARG A 17 12.42 -0.06 -1.49
N HIS A 18 11.20 0.40 -1.61
CA HIS A 18 10.10 0.10 -0.67
C HIS A 18 10.39 0.45 0.80
N VAL A 19 11.27 1.42 1.05
CA VAL A 19 11.65 1.85 2.41
C VAL A 19 10.46 2.44 3.15
N LEU A 20 9.69 3.33 2.50
CA LEU A 20 8.50 3.92 3.11
C LEU A 20 7.37 2.90 3.25
N SER A 21 7.20 2.02 2.25
CA SER A 21 6.22 0.94 2.33
C SER A 21 6.47 0.04 3.53
N ASP A 22 7.72 -0.31 3.81
CA ASP A 22 8.10 -1.14 4.95
C ASP A 22 7.92 -0.41 6.28
N LEU A 23 8.40 0.84 6.39
CA LEU A 23 8.32 1.64 7.62
C LEU A 23 6.88 1.91 8.06
N TYR A 24 5.98 2.17 7.11
CA TYR A 24 4.57 2.47 7.39
C TYR A 24 3.64 1.27 7.22
N ASN A 25 4.17 0.07 7.00
CA ASN A 25 3.40 -1.15 6.77
C ASN A 25 2.33 -0.98 5.66
N ILE A 26 2.74 -0.44 4.52
CA ILE A 26 1.87 -0.25 3.36
C ILE A 26 1.81 -1.57 2.59
N VAL A 27 0.65 -2.20 2.56
CA VAL A 27 0.41 -3.50 1.90
C VAL A 27 -0.48 -3.41 0.65
N THR A 28 -1.08 -2.24 0.42
CA THR A 28 -1.87 -1.93 -0.78
C THR A 28 -1.70 -0.46 -1.15
N VAL A 29 -2.02 -0.11 -2.39
CA VAL A 29 -2.10 1.28 -2.83
C VAL A 29 -3.45 1.55 -3.50
N PRO A 30 -4.07 2.70 -3.26
CA PRO A 30 -3.59 3.83 -2.46
C PRO A 30 -3.69 3.57 -0.96
N THR A 31 -2.69 4.03 -0.21
CA THR A 31 -2.71 4.10 1.25
C THR A 31 -2.44 5.53 1.68
N ILE A 32 -3.19 6.02 2.64
CA ILE A 32 -3.07 7.35 3.20
C ILE A 32 -2.85 7.23 4.71
N LEU A 33 -1.89 8.03 5.21
CA LEU A 33 -1.65 8.24 6.63
C LEU A 33 -1.76 9.72 6.92
N TRP A 34 -2.26 10.08 8.10
CA TRP A 34 -2.19 11.47 8.56
C TRP A 34 -1.09 11.59 9.61
N ILE A 35 -0.20 12.53 9.38
CA ILE A 35 0.95 12.80 10.26
C ILE A 35 0.88 14.26 10.68
N ASP A 36 0.96 14.52 11.98
CA ASP A 36 0.93 15.89 12.52
C ASP A 36 2.29 16.60 12.38
N GLU A 37 2.33 17.87 12.73
CA GLU A 37 3.53 18.73 12.64
C GLU A 37 4.67 18.26 13.56
N ARG A 38 4.38 17.33 14.48
CA ARG A 38 5.38 16.70 15.37
C ARG A 38 5.87 15.36 14.84
N GLY A 39 5.47 14.98 13.60
CA GLY A 39 5.84 13.71 12.98
C GLY A 39 5.12 12.49 13.58
N ARG A 40 3.99 12.66 14.28
CA ARG A 40 3.24 11.55 14.87
C ARG A 40 2.11 11.12 13.93
N ILE A 41 1.91 9.81 13.79
CA ILE A 41 0.75 9.28 13.10
C ILE A 41 -0.49 9.58 13.94
N VAL A 42 -1.44 10.33 13.39
CA VAL A 42 -2.71 10.70 14.02
C VAL A 42 -3.93 10.04 13.37
N ARG A 43 -3.73 9.42 12.22
CA ARG A 43 -4.63 8.47 11.58
C ARG A 43 -3.77 7.41 10.90
N PRO A 44 -3.91 6.11 11.27
CA PRO A 44 -3.11 5.04 10.69
C PRO A 44 -3.52 4.76 9.24
N ASN A 45 -2.89 3.75 8.64
CA ASN A 45 -3.13 3.34 7.26
C ASN A 45 -4.61 3.21 6.95
N ASP A 46 -5.06 3.98 5.97
CA ASP A 46 -6.42 3.98 5.47
C ASP A 46 -6.40 3.91 3.94
N VAL A 47 -7.47 3.44 3.34
CA VAL A 47 -7.63 3.43 1.89
C VAL A 47 -8.55 4.56 1.48
N ALA A 48 -8.01 5.53 0.76
CA ALA A 48 -8.79 6.63 0.24
C ALA A 48 -8.26 7.09 -1.12
N PHE A 49 -9.16 7.62 -1.93
CA PHE A 49 -8.86 8.18 -3.23
C PHE A 49 -9.11 9.69 -3.20
N GLY A 50 -8.30 10.45 -3.94
CA GLY A 50 -8.49 11.89 -4.12
C GLY A 50 -9.65 12.24 -5.05
N THR A 51 -10.18 11.27 -5.79
CA THR A 51 -11.29 11.42 -6.75
C THR A 51 -12.18 10.18 -6.76
N ASP A 52 -13.37 10.29 -7.32
CA ASP A 52 -14.32 9.17 -7.46
C ASP A 52 -14.11 8.30 -8.71
N THR A 53 -12.97 8.45 -9.41
CA THR A 53 -12.67 7.71 -10.65
C THR A 53 -12.85 6.20 -10.49
N PHE A 54 -12.46 5.65 -9.34
CA PHE A 54 -12.54 4.21 -9.06
C PHE A 54 -13.71 3.81 -8.16
N ARG A 55 -14.61 4.73 -7.81
CA ARG A 55 -15.75 4.47 -6.92
C ARG A 55 -16.64 3.32 -7.40
N HIS A 56 -16.86 3.22 -8.71
CA HIS A 56 -17.68 2.16 -9.30
C HIS A 56 -17.10 0.75 -9.13
N ILE A 57 -15.80 0.61 -8.86
CA ILE A 57 -15.11 -0.66 -8.60
C ILE A 57 -14.94 -0.89 -7.10
N THR A 58 -14.59 0.17 -6.36
CA THR A 58 -14.14 0.08 -4.96
C THR A 58 -15.26 0.33 -3.96
N GLY A 59 -16.31 1.03 -4.35
CA GLY A 59 -17.35 1.54 -3.45
C GLY A 59 -16.89 2.71 -2.56
N LEU A 60 -15.63 3.12 -2.64
CA LEU A 60 -15.05 4.16 -1.78
C LEU A 60 -15.43 5.57 -2.31
N ASP A 61 -15.95 6.40 -1.39
CA ASP A 61 -16.34 7.78 -1.64
C ASP A 61 -15.21 8.72 -1.23
N SER A 62 -14.64 9.45 -2.20
CA SER A 62 -13.56 10.40 -1.95
C SER A 62 -13.99 11.57 -1.07
N ALA A 63 -15.26 12.01 -1.16
CA ALA A 63 -15.76 13.15 -0.40
C ALA A 63 -15.72 12.91 1.11
N LYS A 64 -16.02 11.68 1.57
CA LYS A 64 -15.95 11.31 2.99
C LYS A 64 -14.55 11.56 3.55
N HIS A 65 -13.53 11.03 2.88
CA HIS A 65 -12.13 11.19 3.29
C HIS A 65 -11.67 12.66 3.23
N LEU A 66 -11.95 13.34 2.12
CA LEU A 66 -11.53 14.73 1.93
C LEU A 66 -12.19 15.69 2.91
N THR A 67 -13.46 15.45 3.27
CA THR A 67 -14.17 16.24 4.29
C THR A 67 -13.54 16.02 5.66
N ALA A 68 -13.27 14.78 6.05
CA ALA A 68 -12.63 14.47 7.32
C ALA A 68 -11.22 15.08 7.42
N LEU A 69 -10.42 14.97 6.34
CA LEU A 69 -9.08 15.58 6.28
C LEU A 69 -9.14 17.10 6.45
N ARG A 70 -10.05 17.77 5.73
CA ARG A 70 -10.21 19.24 5.85
C ARG A 70 -10.64 19.67 7.23
N ALA A 71 -11.58 18.94 7.84
CA ALA A 71 -12.03 19.22 9.20
C ALA A 71 -10.90 19.08 10.23
N TRP A 72 -10.06 18.04 10.09
CA TRP A 72 -8.88 17.85 10.93
C TRP A 72 -7.86 18.98 10.75
N VAL A 73 -7.50 19.33 9.52
CA VAL A 73 -6.54 20.41 9.23
C VAL A 73 -7.01 21.77 9.76
N ARG A 74 -8.33 22.01 9.80
CA ARG A 74 -8.93 23.24 10.36
C ARG A 74 -9.07 23.20 11.88
N GLY A 75 -8.75 22.09 12.53
CA GLY A 75 -8.94 21.92 13.97
C GLY A 75 -10.40 21.75 14.40
N GLU A 76 -11.32 21.47 13.47
CA GLU A 76 -12.74 21.25 13.72
C GLU A 76 -13.02 19.89 14.37
N VAL A 77 -12.16 18.91 14.09
CA VAL A 77 -12.17 17.58 14.70
C VAL A 77 -10.80 17.25 15.29
N PRO A 78 -10.72 16.60 16.44
CA PRO A 78 -9.46 16.21 17.04
C PRO A 78 -8.82 15.06 16.24
N ALA A 79 -7.49 14.94 16.33
CA ALA A 79 -6.76 13.75 15.92
C ALA A 79 -7.18 12.55 16.78
N LEU A 80 -6.97 11.33 16.26
CA LEU A 80 -7.14 10.12 17.06
C LEU A 80 -6.13 10.11 18.21
N SER A 81 -6.55 9.58 19.37
CA SER A 81 -5.63 9.37 20.49
C SER A 81 -4.52 8.37 20.10
N ALA A 82 -3.36 8.50 20.71
CA ALA A 82 -2.25 7.57 20.50
C ALA A 82 -2.61 6.10 20.77
N GLU A 83 -3.51 5.86 21.73
CA GLU A 83 -4.04 4.53 22.03
C GLU A 83 -4.91 4.03 20.87
N LYS A 84 -5.84 4.84 20.38
CA LYS A 84 -6.70 4.49 19.25
C LYS A 84 -5.89 4.22 17.99
N VAL A 85 -4.87 5.04 17.70
CA VAL A 85 -3.94 4.83 16.58
C VAL A 85 -3.26 3.46 16.72
N ARG A 86 -2.70 3.13 17.90
CA ARG A 86 -2.06 1.83 18.13
C ARG A 86 -3.01 0.64 17.98
N THR A 87 -4.27 0.80 18.41
CA THR A 87 -5.27 -0.27 18.26
C THR A 87 -5.67 -0.51 16.80
N LEU A 88 -5.73 0.55 16.00
CA LEU A 88 -6.15 0.48 14.59
C LEU A 88 -4.99 0.16 13.65
N GLN A 89 -3.74 0.44 14.06
CA GLN A 89 -2.56 0.19 13.22
C GLN A 89 -2.28 -1.31 13.12
N SER A 90 -2.34 -1.84 11.90
CA SER A 90 -1.85 -3.19 11.63
C SER A 90 -0.33 -3.21 11.71
N MET A 91 0.21 -4.07 12.57
CA MET A 91 1.65 -4.29 12.70
C MET A 91 2.06 -5.48 11.83
N PRO A 92 3.27 -5.44 11.21
CA PRO A 92 3.76 -6.57 10.43
C PRO A 92 4.04 -7.77 11.35
N THR A 93 3.65 -8.94 10.90
CA THR A 93 3.98 -10.21 11.54
C THR A 93 5.44 -10.62 11.25
N PRO A 94 6.01 -11.62 11.93
CA PRO A 94 7.31 -12.18 11.55
C PRO A 94 7.35 -12.69 10.10
N ALA A 95 6.23 -13.25 9.59
CA ALA A 95 6.13 -13.70 8.20
C ALA A 95 6.17 -12.51 7.22
N ASP A 96 5.52 -11.38 7.56
CA ASP A 96 5.58 -10.17 6.75
C ASP A 96 6.99 -9.59 6.70
N GLN A 97 7.69 -9.58 7.83
CA GLN A 97 9.08 -9.13 7.89
C GLN A 97 10.00 -10.02 7.04
N GLN A 98 9.80 -11.34 7.10
CA GLN A 98 10.53 -12.27 6.24
C GLN A 98 10.18 -12.05 4.77
N ALA A 99 8.90 -11.83 4.44
CA ALA A 99 8.49 -11.52 3.07
C ALA A 99 9.20 -10.29 2.50
N ARG A 100 9.36 -9.25 3.30
CA ARG A 100 10.09 -8.03 2.90
C ARG A 100 11.58 -8.28 2.69
N ALA A 101 12.20 -9.10 3.54
CA ALA A 101 13.59 -9.51 3.35
C ALA A 101 13.78 -10.32 2.05
N GLU A 102 12.87 -11.28 1.79
CA GLU A 102 12.84 -12.05 0.53
C GLU A 102 12.64 -11.14 -0.68
N PHE A 103 11.69 -10.21 -0.61
CA PHE A 103 11.44 -9.24 -1.67
C PHE A 103 12.67 -8.35 -1.93
N GLY A 104 13.31 -7.83 -0.88
CA GLY A 104 14.53 -7.02 -1.01
C GLY A 104 15.68 -7.78 -1.65
N LEU A 105 15.87 -9.06 -1.27
CA LEU A 105 16.87 -9.93 -1.91
C LEU A 105 16.51 -10.22 -3.38
N GLY A 106 15.23 -10.43 -3.68
CA GLY A 106 14.73 -10.59 -5.04
C GLY A 106 15.05 -9.38 -5.92
N LEU A 107 14.80 -8.16 -5.42
CA LEU A 107 15.13 -6.92 -6.12
C LEU A 107 16.63 -6.79 -6.38
N TRP A 108 17.44 -7.04 -5.37
CA TRP A 108 18.90 -6.99 -5.51
C TRP A 108 19.40 -7.99 -6.56
N LEU A 109 18.90 -9.24 -6.54
CA LEU A 109 19.23 -10.25 -7.53
C LEU A 109 18.80 -9.85 -8.94
N PHE A 110 17.62 -9.23 -9.07
CA PHE A 110 17.13 -8.72 -10.34
C PHE A 110 18.06 -7.61 -10.90
N GLU A 111 18.49 -6.67 -10.06
CA GLU A 111 19.44 -5.62 -10.42
C GLU A 111 20.82 -6.20 -10.87
N GLN A 112 21.19 -7.39 -10.36
CA GLN A 112 22.39 -8.13 -10.76
C GLN A 112 22.15 -9.05 -11.96
N ALA A 113 21.01 -8.94 -12.66
CA ALA A 113 20.59 -9.80 -13.76
C ALA A 113 20.54 -11.31 -13.43
N ARG A 114 20.40 -11.66 -12.12
CA ARG A 114 20.27 -13.04 -11.64
C ARG A 114 18.78 -13.43 -11.57
N LEU A 115 18.15 -13.49 -12.74
CA LEU A 115 16.69 -13.53 -12.88
C LEU A 115 16.02 -14.74 -12.22
N GLU A 116 16.60 -15.94 -12.35
CA GLU A 116 16.06 -17.15 -11.71
C GLU A 116 16.09 -17.05 -10.18
N GLY A 117 17.16 -16.48 -9.64
CA GLY A 117 17.27 -16.21 -8.21
C GLY A 117 16.20 -15.20 -7.75
N ALA A 118 16.08 -14.09 -8.48
CA ALA A 118 15.08 -13.07 -8.20
C ALA A 118 13.65 -13.64 -8.21
N GLU A 119 13.30 -14.45 -9.20
CA GLU A 119 11.98 -15.07 -9.32
C GLU A 119 11.64 -15.95 -8.11
N ARG A 120 12.58 -16.80 -7.66
CA ARG A 120 12.36 -17.64 -6.44
C ARG A 120 12.05 -16.80 -5.22
N HIS A 121 12.77 -15.69 -5.02
CA HIS A 121 12.58 -14.82 -3.88
C HIS A 121 11.30 -14.00 -3.97
N PHE A 122 10.90 -13.53 -5.15
CA PHE A 122 9.60 -12.87 -5.35
C PHE A 122 8.42 -13.80 -5.08
N VAL A 123 8.49 -15.04 -5.56
CA VAL A 123 7.45 -16.05 -5.28
C VAL A 123 7.37 -16.31 -3.77
N ARG A 124 8.52 -16.55 -3.13
CA ARG A 124 8.59 -16.81 -1.69
C ARG A 124 8.05 -15.64 -0.86
N ALA A 125 8.38 -14.41 -1.22
CA ALA A 125 7.84 -13.22 -0.57
C ALA A 125 6.30 -13.16 -0.65
N GLY A 126 5.74 -13.44 -1.83
CA GLY A 126 4.30 -13.47 -2.04
C GLY A 126 3.57 -14.58 -1.27
N GLU A 127 4.22 -15.74 -1.06
CA GLU A 127 3.69 -16.83 -0.22
C GLU A 127 3.66 -16.48 1.26
N LEU A 128 4.72 -15.83 1.77
CA LEU A 128 4.85 -15.42 3.16
C LEU A 128 3.87 -14.31 3.54
N ALA A 129 3.62 -13.36 2.64
CA ALA A 129 2.70 -12.24 2.85
C ALA A 129 1.65 -12.17 1.72
N PRO A 130 0.68 -13.11 1.66
CA PRO A 130 -0.29 -13.17 0.57
C PRO A 130 -1.23 -11.95 0.52
N HIS A 131 -1.34 -11.19 1.59
CA HIS A 131 -2.12 -9.94 1.68
C HIS A 131 -1.33 -8.70 1.27
N ASP A 132 -0.01 -8.81 1.09
CA ASP A 132 0.83 -7.69 0.67
C ASP A 132 0.84 -7.57 -0.86
N PHE A 133 -0.03 -6.72 -1.37
CA PHE A 133 -0.13 -6.46 -2.81
C PHE A 133 0.94 -5.49 -3.32
N THR A 134 1.66 -4.79 -2.45
CA THR A 134 2.84 -4.03 -2.87
C THR A 134 3.96 -4.96 -3.32
N ILE A 135 4.07 -6.14 -2.69
CA ILE A 135 4.96 -7.22 -3.09
C ILE A 135 4.36 -8.01 -4.27
N ARG A 136 3.19 -8.62 -4.09
CA ARG A 136 2.61 -9.56 -5.07
C ARG A 136 2.32 -8.92 -6.43
N ARG A 137 1.67 -7.78 -6.44
CA ARG A 137 1.37 -7.04 -7.67
C ARG A 137 2.55 -6.20 -8.12
N GLY A 138 3.28 -5.58 -7.16
CA GLY A 138 4.43 -4.72 -7.44
C GLY A 138 5.58 -5.45 -8.14
N THR A 139 5.76 -6.76 -7.91
CA THR A 139 6.77 -7.56 -8.62
C THR A 139 6.36 -7.95 -10.05
N MET A 140 5.08 -7.90 -10.39
CA MET A 140 4.58 -8.36 -11.69
C MET A 140 5.29 -7.69 -12.89
N PRO A 141 5.42 -6.33 -12.95
CA PRO A 141 6.08 -5.69 -14.09
C PRO A 141 7.53 -6.13 -14.28
N ILE A 142 8.29 -6.26 -13.19
CA ILE A 142 9.70 -6.68 -13.27
C ILE A 142 9.86 -8.16 -13.62
N ARG A 143 8.81 -8.96 -13.45
CA ARG A 143 8.71 -10.38 -13.87
C ARG A 143 8.10 -10.52 -15.27
N GLY A 144 7.87 -9.42 -15.99
CA GLY A 144 7.24 -9.44 -17.32
C GLY A 144 5.75 -9.78 -17.31
N ILE A 145 5.08 -9.66 -16.17
CA ILE A 145 3.66 -9.94 -15.97
C ILE A 145 2.87 -8.63 -15.98
N ASP A 146 1.78 -8.58 -16.74
CA ASP A 146 0.88 -7.42 -16.72
C ASP A 146 0.17 -7.30 -15.35
N PRO A 147 0.41 -6.21 -14.58
CA PRO A 147 -0.17 -6.02 -13.26
C PRO A 147 -1.68 -5.71 -13.29
N MET A 148 -2.28 -5.55 -14.48
CA MET A 148 -3.73 -5.42 -14.70
C MET A 148 -4.29 -6.59 -15.51
N GLY A 149 -3.43 -7.54 -15.85
CA GLY A 149 -3.70 -8.68 -16.73
C GLY A 149 -4.48 -9.82 -16.09
N PRO A 150 -4.64 -10.92 -16.83
CA PRO A 150 -5.40 -12.09 -16.36
C PRO A 150 -4.87 -12.70 -15.06
N GLN A 151 -3.54 -12.74 -14.87
CA GLN A 151 -2.92 -13.31 -13.67
C GLN A 151 -3.28 -12.51 -12.41
N PHE A 152 -3.24 -11.17 -12.49
CA PHE A 152 -3.67 -10.33 -11.38
C PHE A 152 -5.16 -10.52 -11.08
N ARG A 153 -6.00 -10.57 -12.11
CA ARG A 153 -7.45 -10.78 -11.94
C ARG A 153 -7.77 -12.13 -11.30
N ALA A 154 -7.10 -13.20 -11.73
CA ALA A 154 -7.26 -14.52 -11.11
C ALA A 154 -6.87 -14.52 -9.63
N MET A 155 -5.71 -13.94 -9.30
CA MET A 155 -5.26 -13.76 -7.91
C MET A 155 -6.26 -12.98 -7.07
N LEU A 156 -6.84 -11.91 -7.61
CA LEU A 156 -7.83 -11.10 -6.91
C LEU A 156 -9.15 -11.85 -6.70
N GLN A 157 -9.58 -12.65 -7.70
CA GLN A 157 -10.77 -13.49 -7.59
C GLN A 157 -10.62 -14.57 -6.51
N GLU A 158 -9.49 -15.26 -6.45
CA GLU A 158 -9.20 -16.23 -5.40
C GLU A 158 -9.22 -15.57 -4.01
N TRP A 159 -8.55 -14.45 -3.86
CA TRP A 159 -8.54 -13.66 -2.63
C TRP A 159 -9.96 -13.27 -2.17
N THR A 160 -10.80 -12.86 -3.09
CA THR A 160 -12.19 -12.47 -2.80
C THR A 160 -13.08 -13.69 -2.48
N LYS A 161 -12.87 -14.83 -3.16
CA LYS A 161 -13.60 -16.09 -2.85
C LYS A 161 -13.34 -16.58 -1.42
N GLU A 162 -12.17 -16.29 -0.86
CA GLU A 162 -11.83 -16.56 0.53
C GLU A 162 -12.45 -15.56 1.54
N GLY A 163 -13.33 -14.68 1.06
CA GLY A 163 -13.95 -13.64 1.90
C GLY A 163 -13.02 -12.50 2.29
N LYS A 164 -11.86 -12.38 1.63
CA LYS A 164 -10.85 -11.37 1.93
C LYS A 164 -11.03 -10.16 1.02
N SER A 165 -10.89 -8.94 1.58
CA SER A 165 -10.95 -7.70 0.82
C SER A 165 -9.56 -7.27 0.33
N TYR A 166 -9.48 -6.80 -0.91
CA TYR A 166 -8.26 -6.16 -1.44
C TYR A 166 -7.97 -4.83 -0.74
N TYR A 167 -9.01 -4.01 -0.57
CA TYR A 167 -8.93 -2.77 0.19
C TYR A 167 -9.50 -2.99 1.58
N ARG A 168 -8.80 -2.49 2.59
CA ARG A 168 -9.21 -2.53 3.99
C ARG A 168 -9.27 -1.11 4.52
N PRO A 169 -10.36 -0.38 4.24
CA PRO A 169 -10.55 0.95 4.80
C PRO A 169 -10.60 0.86 6.33
N MET A 170 -10.13 1.92 6.96
CA MET A 170 -10.22 2.02 8.41
C MET A 170 -11.70 2.03 8.84
N PRO A 171 -12.07 1.31 9.92
CA PRO A 171 -13.43 1.37 10.45
C PRO A 171 -13.81 2.79 10.85
N ASP A 172 -15.10 3.08 10.75
CA ASP A 172 -15.68 4.38 11.11
C ASP A 172 -15.59 4.68 12.61
#